data_52ad3e8b45b4576479b14d690fc7b0a8
#
_entry.id   52ad3e8b45b4576479b14d690fc7b0a8
#
_cell.length_a   1.000
_cell.length_b   1.000
_cell.length_c   1.000
_cell.angle_alpha   90.00
_cell.angle_beta   90.00
_cell.angle_gamma   90.00
#
_symmetry.space_group_name_H-M   'P 1'
#
loop_
_entity.id
_entity.type
_entity.pdbx_description
1 polymer ?
#
loop_
_entity_poly.entity_id
_entity_poly.type
_entity_poly.pdbx_seq_one_letter_code
_entity_poly.pdbx_strand_id
1 'polypeptide(L)'
;TPTIPGEHQSASSATYGAGDVLFDWTEFNIPKGAAKLVSVTAVLSGKDGGAQSVQDIEFFFAKTINGVAPTTMGNSNATASAAPIVKNHIIGFTKLESNADYGENSFDFFAVGNTGSGAAGSNIPSIVLEGEPDSGTNVGFDKLYLGAIAATSNISFWTKVLTRGAITADNTTTIPTDLQGSADSDPNAETIFAVGDVIETGTGDTVGTIASISAFDTNHQDIILTANNVEAIADDEELFNVNPIKVILSFER
;
A
#
# COMPACT_ATOMS: atom_id res chain seq x y z
N THR A 1 -1.65 6.79 -3.12
CA THR A 1 -1.26 5.68 -2.24
C THR A 1 -1.96 4.42 -2.73
N PRO A 2 -1.25 3.32 -2.96
CA PRO A 2 -1.85 2.03 -3.30
C PRO A 2 -2.69 1.49 -2.15
N THR A 3 -3.62 0.58 -2.48
CA THR A 3 -4.49 -0.09 -1.51
C THR A 3 -4.20 -1.58 -1.48
N ILE A 4 -4.01 -2.13 -0.30
CA ILE A 4 -3.86 -3.56 -0.03
C ILE A 4 -5.02 -3.99 0.88
N PRO A 5 -5.94 -4.84 0.42
CA PRO A 5 -7.12 -5.21 1.18
C PRO A 5 -6.81 -5.81 2.54
N GLY A 6 -7.61 -5.49 3.57
CA GLY A 6 -7.47 -6.01 4.92
C GLY A 6 -7.53 -7.53 4.99
N GLU A 7 -8.41 -8.14 4.18
CA GLU A 7 -8.52 -9.61 4.08
C GLU A 7 -7.22 -10.32 3.67
N HIS A 8 -6.29 -9.60 3.05
CA HIS A 8 -4.98 -10.11 2.63
C HIS A 8 -3.84 -9.70 3.56
N GLN A 9 -4.14 -9.17 4.72
CA GLN A 9 -3.17 -8.76 5.74
C GLN A 9 -3.23 -9.59 7.03
N SER A 10 -4.27 -10.39 7.21
CA SER A 10 -4.42 -11.24 8.41
C SER A 10 -3.38 -12.36 8.46
N ALA A 11 -2.84 -12.64 9.64
CA ALA A 11 -1.81 -13.64 9.89
C ALA A 11 -2.14 -15.05 9.44
N SER A 12 -3.41 -15.38 9.48
CA SER A 12 -3.82 -16.79 9.36
C SER A 12 -4.05 -17.24 7.93
N SER A 13 -4.14 -16.34 6.95
CA SER A 13 -4.62 -16.72 5.62
C SER A 13 -3.96 -16.05 4.42
N ALA A 14 -3.11 -15.05 4.61
CA ALA A 14 -2.84 -14.16 3.48
C ALA A 14 -1.41 -13.66 3.36
N THR A 15 -0.46 -14.55 3.33
CA THR A 15 0.85 -14.20 2.78
C THR A 15 0.77 -14.25 1.26
N TYR A 16 1.28 -13.21 0.61
CA TYR A 16 1.43 -13.19 -0.83
C TYR A 16 2.51 -14.19 -1.27
N GLY A 17 2.20 -14.99 -2.28
CA GLY A 17 3.16 -15.84 -2.97
C GLY A 17 3.99 -15.04 -3.97
N ALA A 18 5.13 -15.59 -4.41
CA ALA A 18 5.91 -14.99 -5.48
C ALA A 18 5.09 -14.88 -6.77
N GLY A 19 5.01 -13.69 -7.34
CA GLY A 19 4.21 -13.39 -8.53
C GLY A 19 2.77 -12.97 -8.25
N ASP A 20 2.33 -12.94 -6.99
CA ASP A 20 0.99 -12.48 -6.65
C ASP A 20 0.88 -10.95 -6.70
N VAL A 21 -0.27 -10.47 -7.15
CA VAL A 21 -0.59 -9.04 -7.22
C VAL A 21 -0.73 -8.49 -5.81
N LEU A 22 0.11 -7.50 -5.45
CA LEU A 22 -0.04 -6.75 -4.21
C LEU A 22 -1.14 -5.72 -4.35
N PHE A 23 -1.08 -4.91 -5.39
CA PHE A 23 -2.11 -3.98 -5.80
C PHE A 23 -2.12 -3.81 -7.32
N ASP A 24 -3.32 -3.65 -7.85
CA ASP A 24 -3.53 -3.43 -9.29
C ASP A 24 -3.21 -1.98 -9.67
N TRP A 25 -3.41 -1.65 -10.93
CA TRP A 25 -3.05 -0.36 -11.49
C TRP A 25 -3.64 0.83 -10.74
N THR A 26 -2.77 1.58 -10.08
CA THR A 26 -3.07 2.86 -9.41
C THR A 26 -2.63 4.00 -10.33
N GLU A 27 -3.56 4.86 -10.71
CA GLU A 27 -3.27 6.03 -11.54
C GLU A 27 -2.43 7.07 -10.77
N PHE A 28 -1.46 7.67 -11.45
CA PHE A 28 -0.68 8.79 -10.93
C PHE A 28 -0.33 9.79 -12.04
N ASN A 29 -0.04 11.03 -11.64
CA ASN A 29 0.30 12.08 -12.57
C ASN A 29 1.82 12.20 -12.76
N ILE A 30 2.23 12.50 -13.97
CA ILE A 30 3.60 12.89 -14.31
C ILE A 30 3.60 14.32 -14.87
N PRO A 31 4.75 15.01 -14.91
CA PRO A 31 4.88 16.25 -15.64
C PRO A 31 4.52 16.05 -17.12
N LYS A 32 3.74 16.96 -17.71
CA LYS A 32 3.32 16.85 -19.12
C LYS A 32 4.49 16.60 -20.05
N GLY A 33 4.32 15.65 -20.97
CA GLY A 33 5.32 15.20 -21.90
C GLY A 33 6.11 14.01 -21.37
N ALA A 34 7.39 13.93 -21.70
CA ALA A 34 8.28 12.92 -21.20
C ALA A 34 8.95 13.38 -19.89
N ALA A 35 9.08 12.47 -18.95
CA ALA A 35 9.85 12.66 -17.73
C ALA A 35 10.72 11.42 -17.48
N LYS A 36 11.91 11.65 -16.93
CA LYS A 36 12.79 10.56 -16.52
C LYS A 36 12.52 10.22 -15.06
N LEU A 37 12.16 8.96 -14.78
CA LEU A 37 12.07 8.45 -13.43
C LEU A 37 13.50 8.30 -12.87
N VAL A 38 13.81 9.02 -11.81
CA VAL A 38 15.14 9.00 -11.19
C VAL A 38 15.18 8.21 -9.89
N SER A 39 14.05 8.10 -9.18
CA SER A 39 13.95 7.23 -8.01
C SER A 39 12.53 6.76 -7.74
N VAL A 40 12.43 5.59 -7.13
CA VAL A 40 11.23 5.06 -6.50
C VAL A 40 11.54 4.86 -5.02
N THR A 41 10.75 5.46 -4.16
CA THR A 41 10.85 5.26 -2.71
C THR A 41 9.55 4.67 -2.21
N ALA A 42 9.60 3.52 -1.56
CA ALA A 42 8.46 2.96 -0.86
C ALA A 42 8.63 3.19 0.65
N VAL A 43 7.57 3.69 1.27
CA VAL A 43 7.48 3.83 2.72
C VAL A 43 6.42 2.84 3.17
N LEU A 44 6.80 1.93 4.05
CA LEU A 44 5.93 0.91 4.61
C LEU A 44 5.46 1.36 5.99
N SER A 45 4.19 1.18 6.30
CA SER A 45 3.67 1.35 7.66
C SER A 45 4.22 0.26 8.56
N GLY A 46 4.27 0.50 9.87
CA GLY A 46 4.60 -0.50 10.87
C GLY A 46 3.65 -1.69 10.80
N LYS A 47 4.06 -2.81 11.38
CA LYS A 47 3.22 -3.99 11.53
C LYS A 47 2.99 -4.30 12.99
N ASP A 48 2.11 -5.26 13.24
CA ASP A 48 1.79 -5.76 14.56
C ASP A 48 3.02 -5.87 15.48
N GLY A 49 3.07 -5.04 16.50
CA GLY A 49 4.11 -5.04 17.53
C GLY A 49 5.47 -4.45 17.13
N GLY A 50 5.63 -3.82 15.96
CA GLY A 50 6.94 -3.24 15.62
C GLY A 50 7.14 -2.83 14.18
N ALA A 51 8.41 -2.82 13.78
CA ALA A 51 8.83 -2.44 12.43
C ALA A 51 8.34 -3.44 11.38
N GLN A 52 7.99 -2.91 10.20
CA GLN A 52 7.61 -3.74 9.06
C GLN A 52 8.75 -4.66 8.63
N SER A 53 8.42 -5.86 8.20
CA SER A 53 9.40 -6.77 7.60
C SER A 53 9.84 -6.24 6.24
N VAL A 54 11.13 -6.41 5.92
CA VAL A 54 11.64 -6.11 4.59
C VAL A 54 11.00 -7.04 3.55
N GLN A 55 10.55 -6.46 2.44
CA GLN A 55 9.78 -7.16 1.42
C GLN A 55 10.41 -6.97 0.05
N ASP A 56 10.48 -8.02 -0.74
CA ASP A 56 10.88 -7.92 -2.13
C ASP A 56 9.66 -7.60 -3.00
N ILE A 57 9.65 -6.42 -3.59
CA ILE A 57 8.51 -5.90 -4.35
C ILE A 57 8.95 -5.51 -5.75
N GLU A 58 8.21 -5.94 -6.76
CA GLU A 58 8.35 -5.46 -8.14
C GLU A 58 7.26 -4.46 -8.48
N PHE A 59 7.66 -3.24 -8.82
CA PHE A 59 6.79 -2.18 -9.30
C PHE A 59 6.80 -2.13 -10.83
N PHE A 60 5.63 -2.07 -11.43
CA PHE A 60 5.44 -1.96 -12.87
C PHE A 60 4.81 -0.61 -13.21
N PHE A 61 5.32 -0.02 -14.29
CA PHE A 61 4.79 1.22 -14.83
C PHE A 61 4.09 0.92 -16.16
N ALA A 62 2.89 1.44 -16.32
CA ALA A 62 2.09 1.25 -17.53
C ALA A 62 1.48 2.57 -18.00
N LYS A 63 1.12 2.60 -19.29
CA LYS A 63 0.41 3.72 -19.93
C LYS A 63 -0.87 3.25 -20.61
N THR A 64 -1.74 4.19 -20.93
CA THR A 64 -2.85 3.95 -21.83
C THR A 64 -2.35 3.63 -23.26
N ILE A 65 -3.14 2.89 -24.02
CA ILE A 65 -2.94 2.69 -25.46
C ILE A 65 -4.24 3.04 -26.16
N ASN A 66 -4.21 4.00 -27.06
CA ASN A 66 -5.39 4.54 -27.75
C ASN A 66 -6.51 4.96 -26.79
N GLY A 67 -6.14 5.54 -25.63
CA GLY A 67 -7.07 5.97 -24.59
C GLY A 67 -7.67 4.85 -23.74
N VAL A 68 -7.22 3.64 -23.90
CA VAL A 68 -7.67 2.50 -23.10
C VAL A 68 -6.67 2.30 -21.95
N ALA A 69 -7.17 2.32 -20.72
CA ALA A 69 -6.38 2.04 -19.54
C ALA A 69 -5.81 0.61 -19.55
N PRO A 70 -4.70 0.32 -18.85
CA PRO A 70 -4.21 -1.04 -18.72
C PRO A 70 -5.29 -1.96 -18.15
N THR A 71 -5.37 -3.15 -18.70
CA THR A 71 -6.23 -4.21 -18.14
C THR A 71 -5.66 -4.66 -16.81
N THR A 72 -6.52 -5.05 -15.87
CA THR A 72 -6.12 -5.56 -14.55
C THR A 72 -5.01 -6.60 -14.63
N MET A 73 -4.06 -6.52 -13.72
CA MET A 73 -3.04 -7.56 -13.53
C MET A 73 -3.62 -8.82 -12.87
N GLY A 74 -4.75 -8.70 -12.20
CA GLY A 74 -5.39 -9.76 -11.43
C GLY A 74 -5.94 -9.22 -10.10
N ASN A 75 -6.61 -10.08 -9.37
CA ASN A 75 -7.05 -9.76 -8.00
C ASN A 75 -5.84 -9.73 -7.07
N SER A 76 -5.93 -8.94 -6.01
CA SER A 76 -4.94 -8.96 -4.92
C SER A 76 -4.78 -10.40 -4.40
N ASN A 77 -3.58 -10.78 -4.04
CA ASN A 77 -3.20 -12.12 -3.58
C ASN A 77 -3.50 -13.26 -4.58
N ALA A 78 -3.57 -12.95 -5.86
CA ALA A 78 -3.64 -13.95 -6.93
C ALA A 78 -2.47 -13.75 -7.90
N THR A 79 -2.02 -14.83 -8.52
CA THR A 79 -0.92 -14.78 -9.48
C THR A 79 -1.23 -13.78 -10.59
N ALA A 80 -0.30 -12.88 -10.86
CA ALA A 80 -0.44 -11.84 -11.86
C ALA A 80 -0.72 -12.41 -13.26
N SER A 81 -1.63 -11.75 -13.98
CA SER A 81 -2.00 -12.16 -15.32
C SER A 81 -0.83 -12.07 -16.30
N ALA A 82 -0.55 -13.17 -16.99
CA ALA A 82 0.41 -13.22 -18.09
C ALA A 82 -0.21 -12.83 -19.45
N ALA A 83 -1.43 -12.30 -19.48
CA ALA A 83 -2.13 -11.98 -20.72
C ALA A 83 -1.32 -10.99 -21.59
N PRO A 84 -1.19 -11.20 -22.90
CA PRO A 84 -0.43 -10.32 -23.78
C PRO A 84 -0.88 -8.87 -23.76
N ILE A 85 -2.18 -8.62 -23.52
CA ILE A 85 -2.75 -7.27 -23.46
C ILE A 85 -2.17 -6.46 -22.29
N VAL A 86 -1.89 -7.09 -21.14
CA VAL A 86 -1.24 -6.41 -20.00
C VAL A 86 0.17 -5.99 -20.38
N LYS A 87 0.93 -6.85 -21.04
CA LYS A 87 2.31 -6.59 -21.46
C LYS A 87 2.46 -5.40 -22.37
N ASN A 88 1.48 -5.15 -23.24
CA ASN A 88 1.54 -4.05 -24.21
C ASN A 88 1.48 -2.68 -23.54
N HIS A 89 0.89 -2.58 -22.35
CA HIS A 89 0.79 -1.32 -21.61
C HIS A 89 2.04 -1.02 -20.77
N ILE A 90 2.84 -2.04 -20.42
CA ILE A 90 4.00 -1.90 -19.55
C ILE A 90 5.11 -1.13 -20.28
N ILE A 91 5.59 -0.06 -19.65
CA ILE A 91 6.66 0.80 -20.16
C ILE A 91 7.95 0.69 -19.34
N GLY A 92 7.89 0.05 -18.18
CA GLY A 92 9.06 -0.18 -17.34
C GLY A 92 8.70 -0.89 -16.05
N PHE A 93 9.73 -1.32 -15.35
CA PHE A 93 9.60 -1.90 -14.01
C PHE A 93 10.82 -1.58 -13.16
N THR A 94 10.68 -1.71 -11.85
CA THR A 94 11.79 -1.68 -10.89
C THR A 94 11.52 -2.65 -9.77
N LYS A 95 12.55 -3.23 -9.21
CA LYS A 95 12.47 -4.13 -8.07
C LYS A 95 13.08 -3.48 -6.84
N LEU A 96 12.43 -3.58 -5.72
CA LEU A 96 13.00 -3.31 -4.41
C LEU A 96 13.39 -4.65 -3.77
N GLU A 97 14.64 -4.78 -3.40
CA GLU A 97 15.21 -6.01 -2.85
C GLU A 97 15.50 -5.85 -1.35
N SER A 98 15.02 -6.79 -0.55
CA SER A 98 15.15 -6.79 0.90
C SER A 98 16.62 -6.70 1.39
N ASN A 99 17.55 -7.19 0.61
CA ASN A 99 18.97 -7.23 0.99
C ASN A 99 19.78 -6.00 0.52
N ALA A 100 19.22 -5.15 -0.33
CA ALA A 100 19.98 -4.12 -1.02
C ALA A 100 19.40 -2.71 -0.89
N ASP A 101 18.08 -2.59 -0.84
CA ASP A 101 17.40 -1.32 -1.02
C ASP A 101 16.80 -0.75 0.27
N TYR A 102 16.66 -1.55 1.31
CA TYR A 102 16.08 -1.11 2.57
C TYR A 102 17.11 -0.45 3.48
N GLY A 103 16.78 0.74 3.97
CA GLY A 103 17.52 1.38 5.05
C GLY A 103 17.39 0.60 6.36
N GLU A 104 18.30 0.82 7.29
CA GLU A 104 18.19 0.22 8.61
C GLU A 104 16.97 0.75 9.36
N ASN A 105 16.22 -0.16 9.95
CA ASN A 105 14.94 0.09 10.57
C ASN A 105 15.05 0.47 12.04
N SER A 106 15.32 1.71 12.28
CA SER A 106 15.17 2.26 13.64
C SER A 106 13.76 2.80 13.88
N PHE A 107 12.85 2.66 12.90
CA PHE A 107 11.51 3.24 12.89
C PHE A 107 10.46 2.16 12.60
N ASP A 108 9.22 2.41 12.98
CA ASP A 108 8.09 1.54 12.71
C ASP A 108 7.67 1.50 11.24
N PHE A 109 8.36 2.23 10.38
CA PHE A 109 8.19 2.23 8.93
C PHE A 109 9.54 2.23 8.21
N PHE A 110 9.55 1.72 6.99
CA PHE A 110 10.72 1.74 6.12
C PHE A 110 10.56 2.71 4.96
N ALA A 111 11.62 3.47 4.70
CA ALA A 111 11.78 4.16 3.44
C ALA A 111 12.80 3.40 2.60
N VAL A 112 12.43 3.03 1.41
CA VAL A 112 13.32 2.43 0.42
C VAL A 112 13.60 3.45 -0.64
N GLY A 113 14.86 3.82 -0.75
CA GLY A 113 15.34 4.64 -1.86
C GLY A 113 16.17 3.79 -2.80
N ASN A 114 15.77 3.69 -4.05
CA ASN A 114 16.63 3.07 -5.04
C ASN A 114 17.68 4.07 -5.53
N THR A 115 18.87 3.97 -5.01
CA THR A 115 20.02 4.82 -5.38
C THR A 115 20.99 4.15 -6.35
N GLY A 116 20.68 2.96 -6.84
CA GLY A 116 21.46 2.31 -7.90
C GLY A 116 22.85 1.85 -7.53
N SER A 117 23.16 1.62 -6.26
CA SER A 117 24.50 1.24 -5.82
C SER A 117 24.57 -0.08 -5.07
N GLY A 118 23.60 -0.95 -5.19
CA GLY A 118 23.59 -2.25 -4.52
C GLY A 118 24.14 -3.39 -5.36
N ALA A 119 24.42 -4.51 -4.72
CA ALA A 119 24.80 -5.75 -5.38
C ALA A 119 23.77 -6.17 -6.43
N ALA A 120 24.22 -6.49 -7.58
CA ALA A 120 23.55 -7.15 -8.70
C ALA A 120 22.00 -7.00 -8.77
N GLY A 121 21.49 -5.92 -9.28
CA GLY A 121 20.11 -5.85 -9.75
C GLY A 121 19.31 -4.59 -9.43
N SER A 122 19.72 -3.80 -8.49
CA SER A 122 18.98 -2.59 -8.07
C SER A 122 19.28 -1.34 -8.91
N ASN A 123 19.62 -1.51 -10.17
CA ASN A 123 19.66 -0.36 -11.06
C ASN A 123 18.24 -0.02 -11.45
N ILE A 124 17.74 1.15 -11.02
CA ILE A 124 16.71 1.80 -11.82
C ILE A 124 17.41 2.20 -13.12
N PRO A 125 17.18 1.49 -14.23
CA PRO A 125 17.46 2.10 -15.51
C PRO A 125 16.64 3.38 -15.52
N SER A 126 17.22 4.50 -15.95
CA SER A 126 16.50 5.74 -16.12
C SER A 126 15.29 5.47 -17.02
N ILE A 127 14.15 5.16 -16.41
CA ILE A 127 12.93 4.86 -17.15
C ILE A 127 12.40 6.18 -17.67
N VAL A 128 12.32 6.32 -18.98
CA VAL A 128 11.61 7.43 -19.59
C VAL A 128 10.13 7.10 -19.52
N LEU A 129 9.42 7.88 -18.74
CA LEU A 129 7.98 7.81 -18.61
C LEU A 129 7.36 8.83 -19.54
N GLU A 130 6.56 8.36 -20.47
CA GLU A 130 5.84 9.20 -21.43
C GLU A 130 4.38 8.77 -21.41
N GLY A 131 3.51 9.70 -21.05
CA GLY A 131 2.07 9.51 -21.18
C GLY A 131 1.64 9.49 -22.65
N GLU A 132 0.49 8.93 -22.93
CA GLU A 132 -0.07 8.96 -24.27
C GLU A 132 -0.56 10.38 -24.63
N PRO A 133 -0.35 10.85 -25.87
CA PRO A 133 -0.89 12.13 -26.32
C PRO A 133 -2.39 12.24 -26.11
N ASP A 134 -2.83 13.40 -25.63
CA ASP A 134 -4.26 13.69 -25.48
C ASP A 134 -4.94 13.64 -26.86
N SER A 135 -5.84 12.67 -27.03
CA SER A 135 -6.65 12.51 -28.24
C SER A 135 -8.09 13.05 -28.07
N GLY A 136 -8.29 13.92 -27.09
CA GLY A 136 -9.58 14.59 -26.81
C GLY A 136 -10.55 13.81 -25.94
N THR A 137 -10.38 12.51 -25.80
CA THR A 137 -11.18 11.65 -24.90
C THR A 137 -10.31 10.87 -23.92
N ASN A 138 -9.00 10.99 -24.03
CA ASN A 138 -8.04 10.23 -23.27
C ASN A 138 -7.48 11.00 -22.10
N VAL A 139 -7.01 10.23 -21.18
CA VAL A 139 -6.09 10.66 -20.15
C VAL A 139 -4.82 11.14 -20.87
N GLY A 140 -4.56 12.42 -20.86
CA GLY A 140 -3.46 13.03 -21.60
C GLY A 140 -2.08 12.61 -21.17
N PHE A 141 -1.06 13.29 -21.69
CA PHE A 141 0.40 13.07 -21.47
C PHE A 141 0.86 13.05 -20.01
N ASP A 142 -0.02 13.27 -19.07
CA ASP A 142 0.30 13.49 -17.66
C ASP A 142 -0.16 12.36 -16.74
N LYS A 143 -0.70 11.25 -17.28
CA LYS A 143 -1.18 10.14 -16.49
C LYS A 143 -0.54 8.82 -16.87
N LEU A 144 -0.10 8.09 -15.85
CA LEU A 144 0.44 6.75 -15.94
C LEU A 144 -0.15 5.88 -14.82
N TYR A 145 0.20 4.61 -14.82
CA TYR A 145 -0.29 3.62 -13.88
C TYR A 145 0.88 2.91 -13.21
N LEU A 146 0.73 2.69 -11.90
CA LEU A 146 1.64 1.92 -11.08
C LEU A 146 0.92 0.70 -10.55
N GLY A 147 1.50 -0.48 -10.72
CA GLY A 147 1.07 -1.72 -10.10
C GLY A 147 2.23 -2.43 -9.44
N ALA A 148 1.96 -3.38 -8.56
CA ALA A 148 3.03 -4.14 -7.91
C ALA A 148 2.67 -5.60 -7.71
N ILE A 149 3.71 -6.43 -7.77
CA ILE A 149 3.65 -7.85 -7.43
C ILE A 149 4.66 -8.19 -6.34
N ALA A 150 4.37 -9.26 -5.61
CA ALA A 150 5.31 -9.87 -4.69
C ALA A 150 6.46 -10.52 -5.47
N ALA A 151 7.70 -10.13 -5.21
CA ALA A 151 8.85 -10.73 -5.87
C ALA A 151 9.34 -12.01 -5.17
N THR A 152 8.96 -12.21 -3.92
CA THR A 152 9.23 -13.42 -3.12
C THR A 152 7.97 -13.92 -2.44
N SER A 153 8.01 -15.14 -1.93
CA SER A 153 6.93 -15.71 -1.14
C SER A 153 6.93 -15.20 0.30
N ASN A 154 5.80 -15.31 0.96
CA ASN A 154 5.56 -14.93 2.37
C ASN A 154 5.64 -13.42 2.64
N ILE A 155 5.31 -12.59 1.66
CA ILE A 155 5.11 -11.16 1.90
C ILE A 155 3.82 -10.97 2.70
N SER A 156 3.90 -10.25 3.82
CA SER A 156 2.74 -9.85 4.61
C SER A 156 2.94 -8.44 5.16
N PHE A 157 1.92 -7.62 5.16
CA PHE A 157 1.99 -6.26 5.67
C PHE A 157 1.55 -6.15 7.13
N TRP A 158 0.58 -6.92 7.52
CA TRP A 158 0.12 -7.09 8.90
C TRP A 158 -0.04 -5.80 9.70
N THR A 159 -0.61 -4.80 9.08
CA THR A 159 -0.80 -3.47 9.66
C THR A 159 -2.15 -3.39 10.37
N LYS A 160 -2.25 -3.95 11.57
CA LYS A 160 -3.50 -4.07 12.31
C LYS A 160 -3.46 -3.52 13.73
N VAL A 161 -4.62 -3.17 14.24
CA VAL A 161 -4.91 -2.97 15.66
C VAL A 161 -6.18 -3.75 16.03
N LEU A 162 -6.42 -4.01 17.31
CA LEU A 162 -7.67 -4.59 17.81
C LEU A 162 -8.61 -3.48 18.29
N THR A 163 -9.89 -3.68 18.07
CA THR A 163 -10.94 -2.81 18.61
C THR A 163 -11.19 -3.11 20.07
N ARG A 164 -11.53 -2.07 20.81
CA ARG A 164 -11.97 -2.15 22.19
C ARG A 164 -13.47 -1.96 22.29
N GLY A 165 -14.18 -3.07 22.35
CA GLY A 165 -15.64 -3.09 22.46
C GLY A 165 -16.36 -3.04 21.10
N ALA A 166 -17.51 -3.69 21.07
CA ALA A 166 -18.33 -3.79 19.87
C ALA A 166 -18.96 -2.44 19.48
N ILE A 167 -18.99 -2.14 18.20
CA ILE A 167 -19.55 -0.91 17.61
C ILE A 167 -20.58 -1.29 16.56
N THR A 168 -21.78 -0.68 16.62
CA THR A 168 -22.79 -0.87 15.59
C THR A 168 -22.51 0.00 14.36
N ALA A 169 -22.93 -0.45 13.17
CA ALA A 169 -22.82 0.32 11.94
C ALA A 169 -23.54 1.67 12.03
N ASP A 170 -23.04 2.66 11.31
CA ASP A 170 -23.57 4.04 11.20
C ASP A 170 -23.73 4.79 12.55
N ASN A 171 -23.03 4.33 13.60
CA ASN A 171 -23.29 4.81 14.96
C ASN A 171 -22.33 5.89 15.44
N THR A 172 -21.06 5.81 15.08
CA THR A 172 -20.02 6.69 15.68
C THR A 172 -18.88 7.01 14.72
N THR A 173 -18.26 8.15 14.95
CA THR A 173 -16.97 8.50 14.32
C THR A 173 -15.77 8.06 15.15
N THR A 174 -15.98 7.54 16.37
CA THR A 174 -14.90 7.19 17.29
C THR A 174 -14.78 5.67 17.41
N ILE A 175 -13.62 5.14 17.07
CA ILE A 175 -13.26 3.72 17.18
C ILE A 175 -12.19 3.59 18.27
N PRO A 176 -12.55 3.13 19.48
CA PRO A 176 -11.56 2.85 20.50
C PRO A 176 -10.77 1.60 20.13
N THR A 177 -9.45 1.66 20.28
CA THR A 177 -8.54 0.54 20.04
C THR A 177 -7.79 0.18 21.31
N ASP A 178 -7.44 -1.09 21.46
CA ASP A 178 -6.62 -1.55 22.56
C ASP A 178 -5.18 -1.03 22.46
N LEU A 179 -4.53 -0.88 23.61
CA LEU A 179 -3.14 -0.43 23.69
C LEU A 179 -2.19 -1.61 23.89
N GLN A 180 -1.04 -1.50 23.27
CA GLN A 180 0.09 -2.36 23.55
C GLN A 180 0.49 -2.27 25.02
N GLY A 181 0.61 -3.42 25.69
CA GLY A 181 1.09 -3.48 27.09
C GLY A 181 0.10 -4.01 28.10
N SER A 182 -1.14 -4.32 27.73
CA SER A 182 -1.92 -5.35 28.41
C SER A 182 -1.37 -6.73 28.04
N ALA A 183 -2.03 -7.81 28.38
CA ALA A 183 -1.54 -9.17 28.14
C ALA A 183 -1.32 -9.50 26.64
N ASP A 184 -1.81 -8.64 25.76
CA ASP A 184 -1.75 -8.75 24.29
C ASP A 184 -0.78 -7.69 23.76
N SER A 185 0.14 -8.09 22.89
CA SER A 185 1.21 -7.26 22.34
C SER A 185 0.74 -6.38 21.19
N ASP A 186 -0.45 -5.80 21.28
CA ASP A 186 -1.03 -5.01 20.20
C ASP A 186 -0.34 -3.65 20.05
N PRO A 187 -0.10 -3.20 18.81
CA PRO A 187 0.49 -1.90 18.57
C PRO A 187 -0.51 -0.77 18.86
N ASN A 188 0.02 0.38 19.19
CA ASN A 188 -0.78 1.59 19.28
C ASN A 188 -1.25 2.01 17.89
N ALA A 189 -2.47 2.53 17.77
CA ALA A 189 -3.04 2.92 16.48
C ALA A 189 -2.13 3.90 15.70
N GLU A 190 -1.46 4.82 16.38
CA GLU A 190 -0.57 5.80 15.76
C GLU A 190 0.72 5.21 15.15
N THR A 191 1.07 3.96 15.49
CA THR A 191 2.22 3.27 14.88
C THR A 191 1.85 2.58 13.57
N ILE A 192 0.57 2.32 13.37
CA ILE A 192 0.03 1.59 12.21
C ILE A 192 -0.67 2.53 11.22
N PHE A 193 -1.38 3.54 11.74
CA PHE A 193 -2.26 4.39 10.97
C PHE A 193 -1.78 5.83 10.92
N ALA A 194 -2.13 6.51 9.84
CA ALA A 194 -1.98 7.94 9.68
C ALA A 194 -3.31 8.61 9.27
N VAL A 195 -3.39 9.91 9.45
CA VAL A 195 -4.54 10.69 8.97
C VAL A 195 -4.68 10.53 7.45
N GLY A 196 -5.89 10.20 7.01
CA GLY A 196 -6.22 9.93 5.61
C GLY A 196 -6.14 8.47 5.20
N ASP A 197 -5.60 7.58 6.03
CA ASP A 197 -5.64 6.14 5.77
C ASP A 197 -7.08 5.61 5.84
N VAL A 198 -7.35 4.57 5.09
CA VAL A 198 -8.61 3.82 5.10
C VAL A 198 -8.44 2.58 5.95
N ILE A 199 -9.46 2.28 6.75
CA ILE A 199 -9.52 1.10 7.61
C ILE A 199 -10.49 0.08 7.02
N GLU A 200 -10.10 -1.18 7.03
CA GLU A 200 -10.94 -2.34 6.74
C GLU A 200 -10.87 -3.36 7.87
N THR A 201 -11.91 -4.17 7.99
CA THR A 201 -11.92 -5.38 8.83
C THR A 201 -11.11 -6.50 8.18
N GLY A 202 -10.84 -7.57 8.91
CA GLY A 202 -10.20 -8.77 8.37
C GLY A 202 -11.01 -9.52 7.31
N THR A 203 -12.28 -9.14 7.11
CA THR A 203 -13.14 -9.65 6.02
C THR A 203 -13.13 -8.77 4.77
N GLY A 204 -12.42 -7.64 4.81
CA GLY A 204 -12.33 -6.70 3.68
C GLY A 204 -13.46 -5.66 3.66
N ASP A 205 -14.25 -5.56 4.72
CA ASP A 205 -15.32 -4.56 4.81
C ASP A 205 -14.75 -3.22 5.27
N THR A 206 -15.04 -2.16 4.50
CA THR A 206 -14.53 -0.81 4.80
C THR A 206 -15.22 -0.22 6.03
N VAL A 207 -14.43 0.15 7.03
CA VAL A 207 -14.90 0.83 8.25
C VAL A 207 -14.99 2.34 8.05
N GLY A 208 -13.97 2.95 7.47
CA GLY A 208 -13.93 4.38 7.22
C GLY A 208 -12.54 4.95 6.98
N THR A 209 -12.48 6.28 6.84
CA THR A 209 -11.24 7.04 6.63
C THR A 209 -10.88 7.81 7.89
N ILE A 210 -9.61 7.80 8.27
CA ILE A 210 -9.10 8.43 9.49
C ILE A 210 -9.05 9.95 9.35
N ALA A 211 -9.69 10.66 10.26
CA ALA A 211 -9.58 12.11 10.42
C ALA A 211 -8.49 12.53 11.43
N SER A 212 -8.38 11.77 12.52
CA SER A 212 -7.34 11.99 13.54
C SER A 212 -7.20 10.74 14.42
N ILE A 213 -6.10 10.67 15.17
CA ILE A 213 -5.86 9.68 16.21
C ILE A 213 -5.67 10.44 17.51
N SER A 214 -6.32 10.03 18.60
CA SER A 214 -6.24 10.68 19.89
C SER A 214 -4.87 10.47 20.53
N ALA A 215 -4.53 11.31 21.50
CA ALA A 215 -3.46 10.98 22.43
C ALA A 215 -3.84 9.74 23.27
N PHE A 216 -2.82 9.08 23.81
CA PHE A 216 -3.06 7.94 24.72
C PHE A 216 -3.92 8.35 25.90
N ASP A 217 -4.92 7.53 26.18
CA ASP A 217 -5.47 7.41 27.53
C ASP A 217 -4.88 6.17 28.20
N THR A 218 -5.14 5.98 29.49
CA THR A 218 -4.54 4.92 30.33
C THR A 218 -4.78 3.50 29.78
N ASN A 219 -5.79 3.30 28.94
CA ASN A 219 -6.26 1.98 28.53
C ASN A 219 -6.61 1.87 27.04
N HIS A 220 -6.59 2.95 26.27
CA HIS A 220 -6.99 2.92 24.85
C HIS A 220 -6.47 4.13 24.09
N GLN A 221 -6.52 4.02 22.78
CA GLN A 221 -6.30 5.11 21.85
C GLN A 221 -7.48 5.15 20.86
N ASP A 222 -8.05 6.31 20.63
CA ASP A 222 -9.20 6.43 19.74
C ASP A 222 -8.75 6.80 18.33
N ILE A 223 -9.27 6.06 17.36
CA ILE A 223 -9.24 6.46 15.95
C ILE A 223 -10.52 7.26 15.67
N ILE A 224 -10.37 8.47 15.15
CA ILE A 224 -11.50 9.33 14.77
C ILE A 224 -11.65 9.28 13.26
N LEU A 225 -12.83 8.89 12.79
CA LEU A 225 -13.16 8.82 11.36
C LEU A 225 -13.69 10.15 10.84
N THR A 226 -13.61 10.34 9.54
CA THR A 226 -14.16 11.52 8.82
C THR A 226 -15.70 11.51 8.77
N ALA A 227 -16.31 10.34 8.92
CA ALA A 227 -17.76 10.10 8.98
C ALA A 227 -18.03 8.91 9.91
N ASN A 228 -19.30 8.63 10.22
CA ASN A 228 -19.64 7.44 11.00
C ASN A 228 -19.10 6.18 10.33
N ASN A 229 -18.74 5.20 11.16
CA ASN A 229 -18.33 3.87 10.69
C ASN A 229 -19.41 3.25 9.81
N VAL A 230 -19.00 2.70 8.68
CA VAL A 230 -19.93 2.09 7.71
C VAL A 230 -20.38 0.70 8.18
N GLU A 231 -19.46 -0.09 8.72
CA GLU A 231 -19.68 -1.47 9.14
C GLU A 231 -19.80 -1.62 10.66
N ALA A 232 -20.50 -2.65 11.09
CA ALA A 232 -20.48 -3.09 12.49
C ALA A 232 -19.14 -3.76 12.78
N ILE A 233 -18.60 -3.50 13.96
CA ILE A 233 -17.29 -3.99 14.38
C ILE A 233 -17.50 -4.75 15.69
N ALA A 234 -16.94 -5.95 15.77
CA ALA A 234 -16.99 -6.75 16.99
C ALA A 234 -15.98 -6.26 18.04
N ASP A 235 -16.10 -6.72 19.26
CA ASP A 235 -15.05 -6.59 20.27
C ASP A 235 -13.84 -7.45 19.88
N ASP A 236 -12.63 -6.96 20.08
CA ASP A 236 -11.38 -7.62 19.66
C ASP A 236 -11.27 -7.89 18.14
N GLU A 237 -12.01 -7.15 17.32
CA GLU A 237 -11.89 -7.30 15.87
C GLU A 237 -10.63 -6.67 15.33
N GLU A 238 -9.97 -7.37 14.41
CA GLU A 238 -8.78 -6.87 13.72
C GLU A 238 -9.17 -5.78 12.70
N LEU A 239 -8.60 -4.59 12.87
CA LEU A 239 -8.71 -3.48 11.92
C LEU A 239 -7.39 -3.26 11.20
N PHE A 240 -7.41 -3.25 9.89
CA PHE A 240 -6.24 -3.16 9.03
C PHE A 240 -6.13 -1.82 8.34
N ASN A 241 -4.88 -1.34 8.22
CA ASN A 241 -4.55 -0.22 7.34
C ASN A 241 -4.46 -0.73 5.90
N VAL A 242 -5.39 -0.30 5.03
CA VAL A 242 -5.35 -0.69 3.61
C VAL A 242 -4.36 0.13 2.77
N ASN A 243 -3.71 1.10 3.37
CA ASN A 243 -2.67 1.91 2.73
C ASN A 243 -1.26 1.66 3.34
N PRO A 244 -0.84 0.39 3.51
CA PRO A 244 0.42 0.06 4.19
C PRO A 244 1.66 0.47 3.40
N ILE A 245 1.49 0.82 2.12
CA ILE A 245 2.57 1.27 1.24
C ILE A 245 2.28 2.66 0.70
N LYS A 246 3.21 3.59 0.93
CA LYS A 246 3.25 4.88 0.23
C LYS A 246 4.39 4.84 -0.78
N VAL A 247 4.09 5.06 -2.05
CA VAL A 247 5.12 5.14 -3.10
C VAL A 247 5.35 6.59 -3.49
N ILE A 248 6.62 7.00 -3.47
CA ILE A 248 7.08 8.33 -3.87
C ILE A 248 7.92 8.17 -5.12
N LEU A 249 7.55 8.85 -6.18
CA LEU A 249 8.24 8.84 -7.46
C LEU A 249 8.92 10.19 -7.68
N SER A 250 10.22 10.17 -7.96
CA SER A 250 10.98 11.39 -8.27
C SER A 250 11.27 11.45 -9.77
N PHE A 251 11.04 12.61 -10.36
CA PHE A 251 11.18 12.82 -11.79
C PHE A 251 12.18 13.93 -12.11
N GLU A 252 12.92 13.75 -13.21
CA GLU A 252 13.72 14.77 -13.89
C GLU A 252 13.09 15.07 -15.26
N ARG A 253 13.11 16.35 -15.65
CA ARG A 253 12.68 16.82 -16.97
C ARG A 253 13.87 17.07 -17.90
#